data_251d83be922564a76cc2833425ef26a8
#
_entry.id   251d83be922564a76cc2833425ef26a8
#
_cell.length_a   1.000
_cell.length_b   1.000
_cell.length_c   1.000
_cell.angle_alpha   90.00
_cell.angle_beta   90.00
_cell.angle_gamma   90.00
#
_symmetry.space_group_name_H-M   'P 1'
#
loop_
_entity.id
_entity.type
_entity.pdbx_description
1 polymer ?
#
loop_
_entity_poly.entity_id
_entity_poly.type
_entity_poly.pdbx_seq_one_letter_code
_entity_poly.pdbx_strand_id
1 'polypeptide(L)'
;MDVGTNQLVYKLRTDPRVVVKEKFNSRYLTVEDLGESVDIAVLDLSFISMTKVLPAVFSVLKEEGQVVALIKPQFELSRDEVSKGGIVREPELRQKAVDKIHDFVENESGREWRGVMESPIQGTDGNVEFLGWF
;
A
#
# COMPACT_ATOMS: atom_id res chain seq x y z
N MET A 1 -6.63 -4.97 8.19
CA MET A 1 -5.46 -5.38 8.97
C MET A 1 -4.63 -4.17 9.27
N ASP A 2 -4.07 -4.06 10.47
CA ASP A 2 -3.26 -2.91 10.88
C ASP A 2 -2.23 -3.34 11.93
N VAL A 3 -1.04 -2.72 11.92
CA VAL A 3 -0.03 -2.92 12.98
C VAL A 3 -0.41 -2.21 14.28
N GLY A 4 -1.22 -1.19 14.21
CA GLY A 4 -1.77 -0.44 15.34
C GLY A 4 -2.97 -1.12 15.99
N THR A 5 -3.61 -0.38 16.88
CA THR A 5 -4.83 -0.78 17.60
C THR A 5 -5.84 0.35 17.59
N ASN A 6 -7.12 0.01 17.58
CA ASN A 6 -8.23 0.96 17.61
C ASN A 6 -8.23 2.00 16.47
N GLN A 7 -7.67 1.65 15.31
CA GLN A 7 -7.62 2.53 14.15
C GLN A 7 -8.96 2.58 13.40
N LEU A 8 -9.70 1.47 13.41
CA LEU A 8 -10.97 1.37 12.70
C LEU A 8 -12.11 2.00 13.51
N VAL A 9 -12.94 2.82 12.84
CA VAL A 9 -14.11 3.44 13.46
C VAL A 9 -15.07 2.37 14.01
N TYR A 10 -15.75 2.67 15.11
CA TYR A 10 -16.61 1.74 15.83
C TYR A 10 -17.66 1.07 14.94
N LYS A 11 -18.30 1.83 14.05
CA LYS A 11 -19.31 1.33 13.11
C LYS A 11 -18.80 0.18 12.22
N LEU A 12 -17.57 0.29 11.72
CA LEU A 12 -16.97 -0.77 10.90
C LEU A 12 -16.45 -1.92 11.77
N ARG A 13 -15.89 -1.60 12.93
CA ARG A 13 -15.39 -2.61 13.87
C ARG A 13 -16.47 -3.58 14.35
N THR A 14 -17.70 -3.12 14.47
CA THR A 14 -18.86 -3.91 14.95
C THR A 14 -19.72 -4.49 13.83
N ASP A 15 -19.40 -4.21 12.57
CA ASP A 15 -20.10 -4.78 11.42
C ASP A 15 -19.74 -6.27 11.27
N PRO A 16 -20.71 -7.20 11.25
CA PRO A 16 -20.42 -8.64 11.18
C PRO A 16 -19.73 -9.08 9.88
N ARG A 17 -19.72 -8.22 8.84
CA ARG A 17 -19.01 -8.48 7.58
C ARG A 17 -17.54 -8.10 7.66
N VAL A 18 -17.10 -7.42 8.71
CA VAL A 18 -15.74 -6.90 8.84
C VAL A 18 -14.94 -7.74 9.82
N VAL A 19 -13.89 -8.37 9.34
CA VAL A 19 -12.91 -9.06 10.17
C VAL A 19 -11.75 -8.12 10.47
N VAL A 20 -11.56 -7.77 11.75
CA VAL A 20 -10.51 -6.87 12.19
C VAL A 20 -9.31 -7.66 12.70
N LYS A 21 -8.15 -7.44 12.09
CA LYS A 21 -6.86 -7.97 12.58
C LYS A 21 -5.95 -6.79 12.90
N GLU A 22 -5.69 -6.58 14.17
CA GLU A 22 -4.79 -5.55 14.70
C GLU A 22 -3.50 -6.16 15.24
N LYS A 23 -2.47 -5.33 15.46
CA LYS A 23 -1.11 -5.79 15.81
C LYS A 23 -0.56 -6.81 14.80
N PHE A 24 -0.99 -6.69 13.54
CA PHE A 24 -0.67 -7.61 12.47
C PHE A 24 0.24 -6.93 11.45
N ASN A 25 1.41 -7.52 11.22
CA ASN A 25 2.32 -7.03 10.19
C ASN A 25 1.99 -7.70 8.85
N SER A 26 1.40 -6.92 7.93
CA SER A 26 0.95 -7.40 6.61
C SER A 26 2.08 -7.96 5.72
N ARG A 27 3.34 -7.72 6.07
CA ARG A 27 4.49 -8.35 5.40
C ARG A 27 4.47 -9.89 5.52
N TYR A 28 3.81 -10.42 6.54
CA TYR A 28 3.75 -11.87 6.81
C TYR A 28 2.35 -12.45 6.57
N LEU A 29 1.52 -11.74 5.81
CA LEU A 29 0.16 -12.15 5.48
C LEU A 29 0.16 -13.45 4.67
N THR A 30 -0.70 -14.39 5.07
CA THR A 30 -0.94 -15.66 4.38
C THR A 30 -2.43 -15.89 4.12
N VAL A 31 -2.77 -16.85 3.27
CA VAL A 31 -4.17 -17.24 3.02
C VAL A 31 -4.83 -17.78 4.29
N GLU A 32 -4.09 -18.47 5.14
CA GLU A 32 -4.58 -19.00 6.42
C GLU A 32 -5.02 -17.90 7.37
N ASP A 33 -4.38 -16.74 7.31
CA ASP A 33 -4.77 -15.57 8.09
C ASP A 33 -6.13 -15.00 7.67
N LEU A 34 -6.51 -15.16 6.40
CA LEU A 34 -7.77 -14.68 5.83
C LEU A 34 -8.85 -15.78 5.82
N GLY A 35 -8.45 -17.02 5.71
CA GLY A 35 -9.32 -18.17 5.50
C GLY A 35 -9.70 -18.41 4.04
N GLU A 36 -9.42 -17.47 3.15
CA GLU A 36 -9.69 -17.56 1.72
C GLU A 36 -8.83 -16.57 0.92
N SER A 37 -8.70 -16.78 -0.39
CA SER A 37 -8.11 -15.79 -1.29
C SER A 37 -9.12 -14.68 -1.60
N VAL A 38 -8.63 -13.46 -1.79
CA VAL A 38 -9.44 -12.26 -1.97
C VAL A 38 -9.45 -11.76 -3.41
N ASP A 39 -10.53 -11.06 -3.80
CA ASP A 39 -10.68 -10.47 -5.13
C ASP A 39 -9.98 -9.11 -5.24
N ILE A 40 -9.95 -8.35 -4.13
CA ILE A 40 -9.38 -7.00 -4.10
C ILE A 40 -8.60 -6.81 -2.80
N ALA A 41 -7.40 -6.23 -2.91
CA ALA A 41 -6.65 -5.70 -1.79
C ALA A 41 -6.53 -4.18 -1.88
N VAL A 42 -6.80 -3.48 -0.79
CA VAL A 42 -6.61 -2.03 -0.67
C VAL A 42 -5.51 -1.76 0.34
N LEU A 43 -4.49 -0.98 -0.04
CA LEU A 43 -3.30 -0.75 0.78
C LEU A 43 -3.12 0.74 1.10
N ASP A 44 -3.06 1.03 2.39
CA ASP A 44 -2.60 2.30 2.95
C ASP A 44 -1.52 2.00 3.99
N LEU A 45 -0.27 1.99 3.56
CA LEU A 45 0.89 1.59 4.36
C LEU A 45 1.71 2.82 4.77
N SER A 46 2.26 2.80 5.98
CA SER A 46 3.16 3.84 6.48
C SER A 46 4.45 3.24 7.05
N PHE A 47 5.55 3.96 6.91
CA PHE A 47 6.87 3.61 7.46
C PHE A 47 7.50 2.33 6.90
N ILE A 48 7.01 1.84 5.76
CA ILE A 48 7.53 0.68 5.07
C ILE A 48 7.39 0.88 3.56
N SER A 49 8.37 0.43 2.78
CA SER A 49 8.20 0.35 1.33
C SER A 49 7.16 -0.71 0.98
N MET A 50 6.27 -0.39 0.06
CA MET A 50 5.23 -1.29 -0.44
C MET A 50 5.82 -2.56 -1.04
N THR A 51 6.99 -2.48 -1.68
CA THR A 51 7.68 -3.64 -2.26
C THR A 51 7.95 -4.77 -1.26
N LYS A 52 8.02 -4.44 0.05
CA LYS A 52 8.20 -5.45 1.12
C LYS A 52 6.92 -6.15 1.53
N VAL A 53 5.76 -5.60 1.20
CA VAL A 53 4.44 -6.12 1.58
C VAL A 53 3.74 -6.79 0.40
N LEU A 54 3.94 -6.26 -0.81
CA LEU A 54 3.30 -6.76 -2.03
C LEU A 54 3.44 -8.27 -2.27
N PRO A 55 4.61 -8.92 -2.03
CA PRO A 55 4.69 -10.38 -2.21
C PRO A 55 3.67 -11.15 -1.36
N ALA A 56 3.48 -10.74 -0.11
CA ALA A 56 2.49 -11.36 0.78
C ALA A 56 1.06 -11.04 0.34
N VAL A 57 0.80 -9.80 -0.12
CA VAL A 57 -0.51 -9.43 -0.67
C VAL A 57 -0.82 -10.25 -1.92
N PHE A 58 0.12 -10.39 -2.83
CA PHE A 58 -0.08 -11.18 -4.07
C PHE A 58 -0.34 -12.66 -3.78
N SER A 59 0.25 -13.21 -2.72
CA SER A 59 0.04 -14.60 -2.34
C SER A 59 -1.38 -14.92 -1.86
N VAL A 60 -2.13 -13.90 -1.42
CA VAL A 60 -3.51 -14.03 -0.94
C VAL A 60 -4.54 -13.56 -1.94
N LEU A 61 -4.13 -12.97 -3.07
CA LEU A 61 -5.03 -12.58 -4.14
C LEU A 61 -5.40 -13.78 -5.00
N LYS A 62 -6.63 -13.78 -5.51
CA LYS A 62 -7.01 -14.64 -6.63
C LYS A 62 -6.20 -14.28 -7.88
N GLU A 63 -6.20 -15.18 -8.87
CA GLU A 63 -5.48 -14.97 -10.15
C GLU A 63 -5.85 -13.64 -10.80
N GLU A 64 -7.14 -13.35 -10.91
CA GLU A 64 -7.69 -12.08 -11.45
C GLU A 64 -7.86 -10.98 -10.38
N GLY A 65 -7.31 -11.21 -9.18
CA GLY A 65 -7.44 -10.27 -8.08
C GLY A 65 -6.65 -8.99 -8.32
N GLN A 66 -7.18 -7.87 -7.81
CA GLN A 66 -6.67 -6.53 -8.07
C GLN A 66 -6.17 -5.86 -6.78
N VAL A 67 -5.24 -4.94 -6.95
CA VAL A 67 -4.73 -4.09 -5.86
C VAL A 67 -5.00 -2.63 -6.17
N VAL A 68 -5.51 -1.90 -5.19
CA VAL A 68 -5.49 -0.44 -5.18
C VAL A 68 -4.63 0.00 -3.99
N ALA A 69 -3.55 0.69 -4.28
CA ALA A 69 -2.55 1.00 -3.27
C ALA A 69 -2.19 2.48 -3.23
N LEU A 70 -2.11 3.05 -2.03
CA LEU A 70 -1.64 4.41 -1.83
C LEU A 70 -0.11 4.43 -1.79
N ILE A 71 0.49 4.93 -2.86
CA ILE A 71 1.94 5.08 -3.01
C ILE A 71 2.35 6.38 -2.33
N LYS A 72 3.21 6.27 -1.35
CA LYS A 72 3.70 7.39 -0.53
C LYS A 72 5.19 7.60 -0.80
N PRO A 73 5.57 8.59 -1.62
CA PRO A 73 6.97 8.80 -1.98
C PRO A 73 7.91 8.87 -0.79
N GLN A 74 7.46 9.47 0.32
CA GLN A 74 8.24 9.60 1.56
C GLN A 74 8.63 8.26 2.20
N PHE A 75 7.97 7.16 1.86
CA PHE A 75 8.29 5.81 2.36
C PHE A 75 8.91 4.90 1.29
N GLU A 76 8.95 5.36 0.04
CA GLU A 76 9.52 4.60 -1.07
C GLU A 76 10.94 5.03 -1.45
N LEU A 77 11.30 6.26 -1.15
CA LEU A 77 12.61 6.85 -1.44
C LEU A 77 13.62 6.59 -0.33
N SER A 78 14.91 6.79 -0.64
CA SER A 78 15.98 6.76 0.33
C SER A 78 15.92 7.99 1.26
N ARG A 79 16.58 7.91 2.41
CA ARG A 79 16.62 9.02 3.38
C ARG A 79 17.23 10.30 2.80
N ASP A 80 18.18 10.16 1.88
CA ASP A 80 18.89 11.30 1.27
C ASP A 80 18.01 12.04 0.24
N GLU A 81 16.99 11.37 -0.28
CA GLU A 81 16.03 11.91 -1.25
C GLU A 81 14.81 12.56 -0.57
N VAL A 82 14.62 12.30 0.70
CA VAL A 82 13.51 12.87 1.48
C VAL A 82 14.01 14.08 2.27
N SER A 83 13.39 15.24 2.04
CA SER A 83 13.75 16.48 2.73
C SER A 83 13.56 16.37 4.25
N LYS A 84 14.23 17.26 4.99
CA LYS A 84 13.98 17.39 6.44
C LYS A 84 12.47 17.59 6.68
N GLY A 85 11.94 16.81 7.62
CA GLY A 85 10.50 16.80 7.92
C GLY A 85 9.70 15.74 7.16
N GLY A 86 10.36 14.88 6.37
CA GLY A 86 9.68 13.77 5.71
C GLY A 86 8.86 14.17 4.47
N ILE A 87 9.16 15.32 3.86
CA ILE A 87 8.40 15.84 2.72
C ILE A 87 9.18 15.64 1.42
N VAL A 88 8.52 15.10 0.41
CA VAL A 88 9.05 14.98 -0.98
C VAL A 88 8.45 16.09 -1.83
N ARG A 89 9.26 17.09 -2.18
CA ARG A 89 8.81 18.29 -2.90
C ARG A 89 9.01 18.18 -4.40
N GLU A 90 10.10 17.56 -4.83
CA GLU A 90 10.51 17.49 -6.22
C GLU A 90 9.60 16.51 -7.00
N PRO A 91 8.96 16.96 -8.10
CA PRO A 91 8.11 16.10 -8.92
C PRO A 91 8.84 14.85 -9.44
N GLU A 92 10.11 14.98 -9.78
CA GLU A 92 10.94 13.90 -10.30
C GLU A 92 11.14 12.80 -9.25
N LEU A 93 11.30 13.17 -7.99
CA LEU A 93 11.42 12.20 -6.89
C LEU A 93 10.08 11.50 -6.61
N ARG A 94 8.97 12.23 -6.73
CA ARG A 94 7.64 11.63 -6.64
C ARG A 94 7.42 10.61 -7.75
N GLN A 95 7.77 10.97 -8.99
CA GLN A 95 7.70 10.07 -10.13
C GLN A 95 8.59 8.84 -9.93
N LYS A 96 9.82 9.03 -9.46
CA LYS A 96 10.74 7.93 -9.13
C LYS A 96 10.12 6.93 -8.15
N ALA A 97 9.38 7.40 -7.16
CA ALA A 97 8.68 6.51 -6.22
C ALA A 97 7.57 5.71 -6.89
N VAL A 98 6.82 6.32 -7.79
CA VAL A 98 5.79 5.65 -8.60
C VAL A 98 6.43 4.61 -9.52
N ASP A 99 7.48 4.99 -10.25
CA ASP A 99 8.20 4.10 -11.18
C ASP A 99 8.76 2.87 -10.46
N LYS A 100 9.29 3.05 -9.26
CA LYS A 100 9.78 1.93 -8.43
C LYS A 100 8.69 0.89 -8.16
N ILE A 101 7.46 1.33 -7.84
CA ILE A 101 6.34 0.41 -7.58
C ILE A 101 5.86 -0.21 -8.87
N HIS A 102 5.76 0.58 -9.95
CA HIS A 102 5.41 0.09 -11.28
C HIS A 102 6.37 -1.03 -11.74
N ASP A 103 7.67 -0.76 -11.70
CA ASP A 103 8.70 -1.73 -12.08
C ASP A 103 8.64 -3.01 -11.24
N PHE A 104 8.39 -2.87 -9.94
CA PHE A 104 8.23 -4.02 -9.05
C PHE A 104 7.01 -4.87 -9.46
N VAL A 105 5.89 -4.23 -9.75
CA VAL A 105 4.65 -4.92 -10.13
C VAL A 105 4.85 -5.68 -11.45
N GLU A 106 5.36 -5.04 -12.48
CA GLU A 106 5.49 -5.67 -13.80
C GLU A 106 6.66 -6.64 -13.90
N ASN A 107 7.84 -6.25 -13.44
CA ASN A 107 9.07 -6.99 -13.69
C ASN A 107 9.39 -8.04 -12.63
N GLU A 108 9.01 -7.80 -11.37
CA GLU A 108 9.30 -8.75 -10.29
C GLU A 108 8.11 -9.65 -9.96
N SER A 109 6.88 -9.16 -10.07
CA SER A 109 5.69 -9.96 -9.76
C SER A 109 4.95 -10.50 -10.98
N GLY A 110 5.22 -9.96 -12.17
CA GLY A 110 4.56 -10.34 -13.41
C GLY A 110 3.07 -9.97 -13.47
N ARG A 111 2.62 -9.04 -12.63
CA ARG A 111 1.24 -8.54 -12.65
C ARG A 111 1.13 -7.31 -13.55
N GLU A 112 -0.05 -7.11 -14.11
CA GLU A 112 -0.33 -5.99 -14.99
C GLU A 112 -0.48 -4.68 -14.20
N TRP A 113 0.29 -3.66 -14.57
CA TRP A 113 0.07 -2.29 -14.12
C TRP A 113 -1.06 -1.65 -14.92
N ARG A 114 -2.16 -1.29 -14.27
CA ARG A 114 -3.37 -0.77 -14.92
C ARG A 114 -3.44 0.75 -14.93
N GLY A 115 -2.79 1.41 -13.98
CA GLY A 115 -2.74 2.86 -13.97
C GLY A 115 -2.34 3.46 -12.63
N VAL A 116 -2.15 4.78 -12.67
CA VAL A 116 -1.85 5.59 -11.49
C VAL A 116 -2.50 6.96 -11.63
N MET A 117 -2.92 7.52 -10.51
CA MET A 117 -3.36 8.92 -10.43
C MET A 117 -2.89 9.57 -9.13
N GLU A 118 -2.72 10.87 -9.14
CA GLU A 118 -2.47 11.62 -7.92
C GLU A 118 -3.69 11.50 -6.98
N SER A 119 -3.43 11.25 -5.71
CA SER A 119 -4.48 11.20 -4.70
C SER A 119 -5.13 12.57 -4.52
N PRO A 120 -6.47 12.66 -4.49
CA PRO A 120 -7.14 13.92 -4.20
C PRO A 120 -6.95 14.40 -2.75
N ILE A 121 -6.42 13.52 -1.89
CA ILE A 121 -6.11 13.80 -0.48
C ILE A 121 -4.60 13.76 -0.32
N GLN A 122 -4.06 14.82 0.27
CA GLN A 122 -2.64 14.88 0.62
C GLN A 122 -2.38 14.08 1.90
N GLY A 123 -1.20 13.48 1.96
CA GLY A 123 -0.69 12.83 3.16
C GLY A 123 -0.26 13.82 4.25
N THR A 124 0.31 13.30 5.31
CA THR A 124 0.83 14.10 6.42
C THR A 124 1.81 15.16 5.92
N ASP A 125 1.73 16.35 6.51
CA ASP A 125 2.57 17.50 6.19
C ASP A 125 2.46 17.99 4.73
N GLY A 126 1.38 17.62 4.02
CA GLY A 126 1.12 18.03 2.65
C GLY A 126 1.88 17.21 1.61
N ASN A 127 2.35 16.00 1.94
CA ASN A 127 2.94 15.09 0.96
C ASN A 127 1.92 14.74 -0.13
N VAL A 128 2.35 14.84 -1.38
CA VAL A 128 1.61 14.32 -2.53
C VAL A 128 1.77 12.80 -2.57
N GLU A 129 0.67 12.11 -2.63
CA GLU A 129 0.59 10.65 -2.68
C GLU A 129 -0.15 10.21 -3.96
N PHE A 130 -0.04 8.95 -4.33
CA PHE A 130 -0.60 8.45 -5.59
C PHE A 130 -1.39 7.16 -5.34
N LEU A 131 -2.48 6.99 -6.08
CA LEU A 131 -3.23 5.74 -6.11
C LEU A 131 -2.75 4.93 -7.32
N GLY A 132 -2.09 3.81 -7.05
CA GLY A 132 -1.72 2.81 -8.05
C GLY A 132 -2.79 1.72 -8.13
N TRP A 133 -3.07 1.24 -9.34
CA TRP A 133 -3.99 0.15 -9.63
C TRP A 133 -3.30 -0.90 -10.48
N PHE A 134 -3.33 -2.17 -10.03
CA PHE A 134 -2.66 -3.31 -10.66
C PHE A 134 -3.22 -4.64 -10.18
#